data_5cebc6183ae6e1a0cb9dc6fecceaed8b
#
_entry.id   5cebc6183ae6e1a0cb9dc6fecceaed8b
#
_cell.length_a   1.000
_cell.length_b   1.000
_cell.length_c   1.000
_cell.angle_alpha   90.00
_cell.angle_beta   90.00
_cell.angle_gamma   90.00
#
_symmetry.space_group_name_H-M   'P 1'
#
loop_
_entity.id
_entity.type
_entity.pdbx_description
1 polymer ?
#
loop_
_entity_poly.entity_id
_entity_poly.type
_entity_poly.pdbx_seq_one_letter_code
_entity_poly.pdbx_strand_id
1 'polypeptide(L)'
;MKPILAIAFLSALLALASCSSPEQEAEESPKLEGPLTSVQMTPEQLQHGGVAWARAESQEMAPSIEIPGELLPNEDRTVRLGAPAEGRVLRVTVAVGDKVARGRSLVELQSPGASAALADLVKARAEINSRRAALAYAKTARERAERLLAAKAGARQDLDRALADEELAQAALSQAEAEFARARVAVEQLGVSPSTGQMTIRSPLSGLVLTREVTPGAVVQTGAPLVTVSDISTLWLKIAAPDRTANTLATGQSVRFSVAALPGETFEARVDSLGGGLDPQTRTIPVRATVANTGGRLRPHMFATVLLEVGAKTNAIAVPQDAVVLLDEQPAVFIATPESGGGARLERRNIQVGGKAGERTLVVGGLQPDDNIVVRGAFAVKSLFERAKMPS
;
A
#
# COMPACT_ATOMS: atom_id res chain seq x y z
N MET A 1 71.95 7.78 23.71
CA MET A 1 73.08 7.71 24.70
C MET A 1 72.74 6.59 25.66
N LYS A 2 73.50 5.51 25.57
CA LYS A 2 73.68 4.44 26.58
C LYS A 2 74.32 5.02 27.82
N PRO A 3 74.46 4.37 28.96
CA PRO A 3 74.72 2.93 29.20
C PRO A 3 74.00 2.33 30.49
N ILE A 4 73.85 0.98 30.59
CA ILE A 4 74.78 -0.04 31.18
C ILE A 4 74.72 -0.13 32.72
N LEU A 5 74.42 -1.26 33.33
CA LEU A 5 75.28 -2.26 34.00
C LEU A 5 74.39 -3.04 34.99
N ALA A 6 74.20 -4.30 35.02
CA ALA A 6 75.06 -5.49 35.15
C ALA A 6 75.22 -5.98 36.59
N ILE A 7 75.24 -7.30 36.73
CA ILE A 7 76.00 -8.13 37.73
C ILE A 7 75.25 -8.45 39.03
N ALA A 8 75.18 -9.63 39.55
CA ALA A 8 75.61 -11.02 39.32
C ALA A 8 75.49 -11.79 40.63
N PHE A 9 75.41 -13.12 40.53
CA PHE A 9 75.91 -14.14 41.46
C PHE A 9 75.27 -14.27 42.86
N LEU A 10 75.05 -15.41 43.40
CA LEU A 10 75.84 -16.63 43.61
C LEU A 10 75.05 -17.74 44.33
N SER A 11 75.01 -18.89 43.80
CA SER A 11 75.40 -20.19 44.27
C SER A 11 75.05 -20.73 45.67
N ALA A 12 74.65 -21.96 45.68
CA ALA A 12 75.08 -23.11 46.43
C ALA A 12 74.26 -23.44 47.71
N LEU A 13 73.90 -24.61 48.08
CA LEU A 13 74.38 -25.95 48.09
C LEU A 13 73.44 -26.80 48.99
N LEU A 14 73.07 -27.98 48.51
CA LEU A 14 72.90 -29.29 49.17
C LEU A 14 72.57 -29.37 50.67
N ALA A 15 71.53 -30.14 51.00
CA ALA A 15 71.63 -31.28 51.92
C ALA A 15 70.43 -32.24 51.79
N LEU A 16 70.73 -33.46 51.52
CA LEU A 16 69.90 -34.66 51.60
C LEU A 16 69.46 -34.95 53.03
N ALA A 17 68.19 -35.27 53.21
CA ALA A 17 67.80 -36.24 54.30
C ALA A 17 66.54 -36.95 53.89
N SER A 18 66.65 -38.22 53.71
CA SER A 18 65.69 -39.29 53.60
C SER A 18 64.82 -39.37 54.88
N CYS A 19 63.50 -39.67 54.76
CA CYS A 19 62.83 -40.81 55.34
C CYS A 19 61.30 -40.75 55.24
N SER A 20 60.81 -41.90 54.79
CA SER A 20 59.58 -42.62 55.12
C SER A 20 58.20 -41.95 54.92
N SER A 21 57.43 -42.63 54.09
CA SER A 21 55.98 -42.56 53.89
C SER A 21 55.17 -42.74 55.17
N PRO A 22 53.98 -42.18 55.23
CA PRO A 22 52.83 -43.10 55.13
C PRO A 22 51.86 -42.71 54.01
N GLU A 23 51.27 -43.76 53.49
CA GLU A 23 50.10 -43.80 52.64
C GLU A 23 49.02 -42.92 53.21
N GLN A 24 48.66 -41.85 52.45
CA GLN A 24 47.46 -41.10 52.68
C GLN A 24 46.62 -41.17 51.39
N GLU A 25 45.41 -41.68 51.65
CA GLU A 25 44.31 -41.79 50.71
C GLU A 25 44.28 -40.66 49.68
N ALA A 26 44.16 -41.04 48.41
CA ALA A 26 43.89 -40.14 47.32
C ALA A 26 42.53 -39.49 47.58
N GLU A 27 42.50 -38.28 48.10
CA GLU A 27 41.36 -37.38 47.95
C GLU A 27 41.20 -37.13 46.46
N GLU A 28 40.11 -37.64 45.94
CA GLU A 28 39.58 -37.34 44.62
C GLU A 28 39.50 -35.80 44.47
N SER A 29 40.41 -35.25 43.70
CA SER A 29 40.33 -33.85 43.28
C SER A 29 38.95 -33.61 42.67
N PRO A 30 38.23 -32.54 43.03
CA PRO A 30 36.96 -32.26 42.42
C PRO A 30 37.18 -32.07 40.92
N LYS A 31 36.52 -32.93 40.13
CA LYS A 31 36.35 -32.72 38.68
C LYS A 31 35.89 -31.29 38.49
N LEU A 32 36.71 -30.46 37.90
CA LEU A 32 36.28 -29.22 37.30
C LEU A 32 35.16 -29.57 36.30
N GLU A 33 33.91 -29.44 36.76
CA GLU A 33 32.76 -29.48 35.87
C GLU A 33 32.89 -28.33 34.86
N GLY A 34 33.14 -28.68 33.63
CA GLY A 34 33.05 -27.76 32.52
C GLY A 34 31.63 -27.12 32.47
N PRO A 35 31.46 -26.04 31.76
CA PRO A 35 30.16 -25.36 31.70
C PRO A 35 29.07 -26.41 31.39
N LEU A 36 27.99 -26.43 32.19
CA LEU A 36 26.84 -27.30 32.00
C LEU A 36 26.38 -27.18 30.54
N THR A 37 26.50 -28.26 29.77
CA THR A 37 26.13 -28.30 28.37
C THR A 37 24.76 -28.95 28.13
N SER A 38 24.22 -29.68 29.11
CA SER A 38 22.96 -30.40 28.99
C SER A 38 22.18 -30.47 30.31
N VAL A 39 20.85 -30.50 30.20
CA VAL A 39 19.91 -30.72 31.30
C VAL A 39 18.97 -31.86 30.92
N GLN A 40 18.67 -32.74 31.90
CA GLN A 40 17.67 -33.80 31.72
C GLN A 40 16.32 -33.34 32.25
N MET A 41 15.25 -33.60 31.50
CA MET A 41 13.88 -33.37 31.92
C MET A 41 13.08 -34.67 31.95
N THR A 42 12.36 -34.88 33.05
CA THR A 42 11.41 -35.98 33.17
C THR A 42 10.18 -35.75 32.30
N PRO A 43 9.39 -36.79 31.98
CA PRO A 43 8.16 -36.64 31.22
C PRO A 43 7.18 -35.61 31.80
N GLU A 44 7.09 -35.60 33.15
CA GLU A 44 6.24 -34.63 33.86
C GLU A 44 6.72 -33.19 33.68
N GLN A 45 8.04 -32.99 33.78
CA GLN A 45 8.65 -31.66 33.55
C GLN A 45 8.48 -31.16 32.11
N LEU A 46 8.60 -32.05 31.13
CA LEU A 46 8.37 -31.76 29.73
C LEU A 46 6.93 -31.32 29.50
N GLN A 47 5.96 -32.02 30.08
CA GLN A 47 4.55 -31.73 29.97
C GLN A 47 4.20 -30.41 30.65
N HIS A 48 4.65 -30.17 31.89
CA HIS A 48 4.40 -28.92 32.62
C HIS A 48 5.08 -27.70 31.96
N GLY A 49 6.27 -27.91 31.40
CA GLY A 49 7.01 -26.86 30.66
C GLY A 49 6.49 -26.60 29.27
N GLY A 50 5.53 -27.38 28.78
CA GLY A 50 5.00 -27.29 27.43
C GLY A 50 6.09 -27.48 26.37
N VAL A 51 7.11 -28.30 26.66
CA VAL A 51 8.27 -28.51 25.82
C VAL A 51 7.91 -29.43 24.66
N ALA A 52 8.07 -28.92 23.45
CA ALA A 52 7.93 -29.68 22.21
C ALA A 52 9.12 -29.40 21.28
N TRP A 53 9.55 -30.43 20.57
CA TRP A 53 10.62 -30.32 19.59
C TRP A 53 10.15 -30.75 18.22
N ALA A 54 10.83 -30.22 17.19
CA ALA A 54 10.63 -30.58 15.80
C ALA A 54 11.99 -30.78 15.13
N ARG A 55 11.98 -31.55 14.06
CA ARG A 55 13.17 -31.81 13.24
C ARG A 55 13.58 -30.55 12.47
N ALA A 56 14.84 -30.23 12.47
CA ALA A 56 15.43 -29.14 11.72
C ALA A 56 15.45 -29.47 10.23
N GLU A 57 14.80 -28.64 9.41
CA GLU A 57 14.83 -28.77 7.96
C GLU A 57 15.61 -27.60 7.37
N SER A 58 16.56 -27.91 6.50
CA SER A 58 17.28 -26.90 5.73
C SER A 58 16.43 -26.50 4.52
N GLN A 59 16.18 -25.21 4.37
CA GLN A 59 15.44 -24.64 3.25
C GLN A 59 16.20 -23.45 2.68
N GLU A 60 16.08 -23.25 1.37
CA GLU A 60 16.62 -22.07 0.72
C GLU A 60 15.74 -20.87 1.02
N MET A 61 16.21 -19.98 1.87
CA MET A 61 15.46 -18.79 2.33
C MET A 61 16.34 -17.55 2.30
N ALA A 62 15.69 -16.41 2.07
CA ALA A 62 16.32 -15.10 2.23
C ALA A 62 15.85 -14.46 3.55
N PRO A 63 16.72 -13.73 4.24
CA PRO A 63 16.29 -12.87 5.34
C PRO A 63 15.23 -11.88 4.84
N SER A 64 14.23 -11.61 5.65
CA SER A 64 13.20 -10.62 5.34
C SER A 64 13.17 -9.53 6.39
N ILE A 65 12.84 -8.32 5.96
CA ILE A 65 12.58 -7.19 6.83
C ILE A 65 11.14 -6.76 6.67
N GLU A 66 10.58 -6.23 7.74
CA GLU A 66 9.26 -5.64 7.74
C GLU A 66 9.37 -4.14 7.51
N ILE A 67 8.62 -3.65 6.54
CA ILE A 67 8.60 -2.23 6.16
C ILE A 67 7.17 -1.72 6.25
N PRO A 68 6.94 -0.56 6.88
CA PRO A 68 5.62 0.04 6.92
C PRO A 68 5.18 0.50 5.53
N GLY A 69 3.89 0.30 5.27
CA GLY A 69 3.22 0.78 4.08
C GLY A 69 1.82 1.26 4.39
N GLU A 70 1.23 1.96 3.42
CA GLU A 70 -0.14 2.46 3.48
C GLU A 70 -0.84 2.18 2.15
N LEU A 71 -2.08 1.67 2.22
CA LEU A 71 -2.94 1.51 1.07
C LEU A 71 -3.58 2.84 0.72
N LEU A 72 -3.38 3.31 -0.49
CA LEU A 72 -3.96 4.54 -1.01
C LEU A 72 -4.96 4.22 -2.13
N PRO A 73 -5.95 5.08 -2.37
CA PRO A 73 -6.76 4.95 -3.56
C PRO A 73 -5.87 5.08 -4.80
N ASN A 74 -6.17 4.32 -5.84
CA ASN A 74 -5.51 4.48 -7.14
C ASN A 74 -5.96 5.81 -7.75
N GLU A 75 -5.06 6.79 -7.85
CA GLU A 75 -5.39 8.13 -8.35
C GLU A 75 -5.83 8.12 -9.81
N ASP A 76 -5.34 7.19 -10.63
CA ASP A 76 -5.75 7.02 -12.02
C ASP A 76 -7.21 6.54 -12.14
N ARG A 77 -7.77 6.02 -11.05
CA ARG A 77 -9.14 5.53 -10.92
C ARG A 77 -9.96 6.26 -9.87
N THR A 78 -9.49 7.44 -9.48
CA THR A 78 -10.14 8.28 -8.47
C THR A 78 -10.48 9.62 -9.09
N VAL A 79 -11.72 10.07 -8.89
CA VAL A 79 -12.17 11.37 -9.36
C VAL A 79 -12.63 12.20 -8.17
N ARG A 80 -12.04 13.38 -8.06
CA ARG A 80 -12.48 14.42 -7.12
C ARG A 80 -13.42 15.35 -7.85
N LEU A 81 -14.69 15.33 -7.49
CA LEU A 81 -15.73 16.12 -8.12
C LEU A 81 -15.89 17.43 -7.37
N GLY A 82 -15.64 18.52 -8.08
CA GLY A 82 -15.86 19.88 -7.62
C GLY A 82 -17.11 20.51 -8.23
N ALA A 83 -17.53 21.66 -7.68
CA ALA A 83 -18.63 22.45 -8.20
C ALA A 83 -18.24 23.14 -9.52
N PRO A 84 -18.93 22.90 -10.65
CA PRO A 84 -18.60 23.57 -11.92
C PRO A 84 -18.91 25.07 -11.92
N ALA A 85 -19.84 25.49 -11.09
CA ALA A 85 -20.19 26.88 -10.85
C ALA A 85 -20.63 27.09 -9.39
N GLU A 86 -20.64 28.34 -8.95
CA GLU A 86 -21.18 28.70 -7.64
C GLU A 86 -22.66 28.36 -7.54
N GLY A 87 -23.10 28.00 -6.34
CA GLY A 87 -24.52 27.70 -6.11
C GLY A 87 -24.80 27.17 -4.72
N ARG A 88 -26.11 26.98 -4.46
CA ARG A 88 -26.60 26.36 -3.21
C ARG A 88 -26.85 24.88 -3.48
N VAL A 89 -26.37 24.03 -2.57
CA VAL A 89 -26.66 22.60 -2.58
C VAL A 89 -28.10 22.36 -2.19
N LEU A 90 -28.89 21.79 -3.09
CA LEU A 90 -30.28 21.40 -2.82
C LEU A 90 -30.33 20.04 -2.14
N ARG A 91 -29.60 19.08 -2.67
CA ARG A 91 -29.60 17.69 -2.20
C ARG A 91 -28.26 17.00 -2.45
N VAL A 92 -27.90 16.15 -1.50
CA VAL A 92 -26.80 15.18 -1.65
C VAL A 92 -27.43 13.81 -1.58
N THR A 93 -27.26 13.01 -2.63
CA THR A 93 -27.95 11.72 -2.81
C THR A 93 -27.09 10.52 -2.43
N VAL A 94 -25.89 10.76 -1.90
CA VAL A 94 -24.93 9.72 -1.53
C VAL A 94 -24.29 10.00 -0.18
N ALA A 95 -23.89 8.93 0.49
CA ALA A 95 -23.11 8.91 1.73
C ALA A 95 -21.70 8.33 1.48
N VAL A 96 -20.78 8.59 2.41
CA VAL A 96 -19.47 7.95 2.42
C VAL A 96 -19.65 6.46 2.57
N GLY A 97 -18.98 5.66 1.74
CA GLY A 97 -19.11 4.21 1.70
C GLY A 97 -20.17 3.67 0.71
N ASP A 98 -20.95 4.55 0.07
CA ASP A 98 -21.90 4.11 -0.95
C ASP A 98 -21.20 3.64 -2.23
N LYS A 99 -21.70 2.55 -2.82
CA LYS A 99 -21.33 2.13 -4.17
C LYS A 99 -22.18 2.91 -5.19
N VAL A 100 -21.52 3.53 -6.14
CA VAL A 100 -22.15 4.31 -7.20
C VAL A 100 -21.79 3.76 -8.58
N ALA A 101 -22.75 3.76 -9.47
CA ALA A 101 -22.54 3.47 -10.89
C ALA A 101 -22.18 4.74 -11.64
N ARG A 102 -21.48 4.59 -12.76
CA ARG A 102 -21.25 5.70 -13.72
C ARG A 102 -22.57 6.36 -14.12
N GLY A 103 -22.62 7.70 -14.08
CA GLY A 103 -23.81 8.49 -14.41
C GLY A 103 -24.79 8.70 -13.24
N ARG A 104 -24.60 8.03 -12.09
CA ARG A 104 -25.47 8.26 -10.90
C ARG A 104 -25.33 9.71 -10.44
N SER A 105 -26.47 10.35 -10.14
CA SER A 105 -26.53 11.67 -9.52
C SER A 105 -25.95 11.59 -8.10
N LEU A 106 -25.08 12.52 -7.75
CA LEU A 106 -24.42 12.59 -6.44
C LEU A 106 -24.85 13.84 -5.67
N VAL A 107 -24.87 14.99 -6.35
CA VAL A 107 -25.19 16.29 -5.77
C VAL A 107 -26.05 17.08 -6.75
N GLU A 108 -27.08 17.73 -6.25
CA GLU A 108 -27.92 18.67 -6.99
C GLU A 108 -27.73 20.07 -6.44
N LEU A 109 -27.48 21.01 -7.34
CA LEU A 109 -27.16 22.40 -7.03
C LEU A 109 -28.13 23.34 -7.73
N GLN A 110 -28.51 24.41 -7.05
CA GLN A 110 -29.15 25.56 -7.66
C GLN A 110 -28.09 26.63 -7.91
N SER A 111 -27.89 26.99 -9.16
CA SER A 111 -26.88 27.96 -9.57
C SER A 111 -27.50 29.06 -10.42
N PRO A 112 -27.25 30.34 -10.13
CA PRO A 112 -27.63 31.44 -11.02
C PRO A 112 -27.03 31.30 -12.43
N GLY A 113 -25.77 30.88 -12.51
CA GLY A 113 -25.08 30.62 -13.80
C GLY A 113 -25.74 29.51 -14.59
N ALA A 114 -26.19 28.43 -13.95
CA ALA A 114 -26.96 27.38 -14.64
C ALA A 114 -28.28 27.86 -15.17
N SER A 115 -29.01 28.70 -14.40
CA SER A 115 -30.27 29.29 -14.81
C SER A 115 -30.09 30.28 -16.01
N ALA A 116 -29.02 31.07 -15.99
CA ALA A 116 -28.68 31.96 -17.10
C ALA A 116 -28.33 31.18 -18.38
N ALA A 117 -27.48 30.13 -18.29
CA ALA A 117 -27.14 29.31 -19.43
C ALA A 117 -28.36 28.61 -20.04
N LEU A 118 -29.31 28.16 -19.25
CA LEU A 118 -30.57 27.59 -19.75
C LEU A 118 -31.43 28.61 -20.44
N ALA A 119 -31.52 29.83 -19.89
CA ALA A 119 -32.26 30.94 -20.53
C ALA A 119 -31.65 31.30 -21.90
N ASP A 120 -30.32 31.38 -21.99
CA ASP A 120 -29.60 31.63 -23.23
C ASP A 120 -29.88 30.53 -24.30
N LEU A 121 -29.91 29.26 -23.87
CA LEU A 121 -30.23 28.15 -24.77
C LEU A 121 -31.65 28.27 -25.32
N VAL A 122 -32.64 28.59 -24.46
CA VAL A 122 -34.04 28.78 -24.86
C VAL A 122 -34.16 29.95 -25.84
N LYS A 123 -33.49 31.08 -25.57
CA LYS A 123 -33.45 32.26 -26.45
C LYS A 123 -32.83 31.94 -27.81
N ALA A 124 -31.67 31.25 -27.82
CA ALA A 124 -31.01 30.84 -29.06
C ALA A 124 -31.88 29.90 -29.90
N ARG A 125 -32.63 29.01 -29.24
CA ARG A 125 -33.61 28.14 -29.92
C ARG A 125 -34.73 28.93 -30.60
N ALA A 126 -35.28 29.93 -29.92
CA ALA A 126 -36.32 30.81 -30.48
C ALA A 126 -35.78 31.59 -31.69
N GLU A 127 -34.54 32.07 -31.64
CA GLU A 127 -33.91 32.76 -32.72
C GLU A 127 -33.74 31.89 -33.99
N ILE A 128 -33.31 30.63 -33.82
CA ILE A 128 -33.29 29.70 -34.98
C ILE A 128 -34.64 29.59 -35.65
N ASN A 129 -35.71 29.48 -34.89
CA ASN A 129 -37.06 29.34 -35.45
C ASN A 129 -37.46 30.60 -36.21
N SER A 130 -37.14 31.79 -35.69
CA SER A 130 -37.35 33.10 -36.37
C SER A 130 -36.58 33.17 -37.68
N ARG A 131 -35.27 32.82 -37.67
CA ARG A 131 -34.42 32.89 -38.88
C ARG A 131 -34.80 31.84 -39.92
N ARG A 132 -35.26 30.65 -39.50
CA ARG A 132 -35.84 29.67 -40.45
C ARG A 132 -37.08 30.18 -41.17
N ALA A 133 -37.99 30.87 -40.47
CA ALA A 133 -39.14 31.46 -41.04
C ALA A 133 -38.78 32.57 -42.04
N ALA A 134 -37.80 33.41 -41.68
CA ALA A 134 -37.28 34.45 -42.58
C ALA A 134 -36.66 33.88 -43.86
N LEU A 135 -35.84 32.82 -43.72
CA LEU A 135 -35.25 32.11 -44.86
C LEU A 135 -36.34 31.48 -45.78
N ALA A 136 -37.36 30.87 -45.20
CA ALA A 136 -38.46 30.28 -45.95
C ALA A 136 -39.22 31.35 -46.75
N TYR A 137 -39.43 32.54 -46.15
CA TYR A 137 -40.03 33.67 -46.86
C TYR A 137 -39.14 34.18 -48.03
N ALA A 138 -37.84 34.34 -47.76
CA ALA A 138 -36.89 34.78 -48.76
C ALA A 138 -36.80 33.79 -49.94
N LYS A 139 -36.77 32.50 -49.71
CA LYS A 139 -36.82 31.46 -50.75
C LYS A 139 -38.09 31.56 -51.62
N THR A 140 -39.23 31.69 -50.93
CA THR A 140 -40.51 31.85 -51.68
C THR A 140 -40.54 33.11 -52.52
N ALA A 141 -39.92 34.23 -52.04
CA ALA A 141 -39.84 35.50 -52.81
C ALA A 141 -38.90 35.30 -54.01
N ARG A 142 -37.76 34.67 -53.89
CA ARG A 142 -36.85 34.35 -55.02
C ARG A 142 -37.54 33.46 -56.03
N GLU A 143 -38.19 32.37 -55.65
CA GLU A 143 -38.91 31.48 -56.56
C GLU A 143 -40.02 32.23 -57.35
N ARG A 144 -40.69 33.21 -56.70
CA ARG A 144 -41.68 34.05 -57.36
C ARG A 144 -41.02 34.96 -58.39
N ALA A 145 -39.91 35.61 -58.00
CA ALA A 145 -39.19 36.53 -58.97
C ALA A 145 -38.64 35.73 -60.17
N GLU A 146 -38.13 34.51 -59.98
CA GLU A 146 -37.71 33.62 -61.08
C GLU A 146 -38.85 33.29 -62.02
N ARG A 147 -40.03 32.91 -61.50
CA ARG A 147 -41.22 32.64 -62.37
C ARG A 147 -41.67 33.86 -63.15
N LEU A 148 -41.69 35.03 -62.49
CA LEU A 148 -42.06 36.28 -63.19
C LEU A 148 -41.06 36.68 -64.30
N LEU A 149 -39.78 36.53 -64.05
CA LEU A 149 -38.75 36.80 -65.05
C LEU A 149 -38.84 35.79 -66.20
N ALA A 150 -39.05 34.49 -65.92
CA ALA A 150 -39.24 33.49 -66.98
C ALA A 150 -40.51 33.78 -67.87
N ALA A 151 -41.56 34.27 -67.23
CA ALA A 151 -42.78 34.71 -67.92
C ALA A 151 -42.62 36.09 -68.60
N LYS A 152 -41.43 36.73 -68.58
CA LYS A 152 -41.16 38.12 -69.13
C LYS A 152 -42.03 39.19 -68.45
N ALA A 153 -42.49 38.94 -67.23
CA ALA A 153 -43.36 39.83 -66.45
C ALA A 153 -42.66 40.47 -65.24
N GLY A 154 -41.34 40.24 -65.06
CA GLY A 154 -40.52 40.77 -63.97
C GLY A 154 -39.20 41.37 -64.50
N ALA A 155 -38.54 42.19 -63.63
CA ALA A 155 -37.23 42.76 -63.92
C ALA A 155 -36.11 41.83 -63.38
N ARG A 156 -34.98 41.80 -64.07
CA ARG A 156 -33.79 41.06 -63.62
C ARG A 156 -33.29 41.55 -62.25
N GLN A 157 -33.39 42.86 -62.03
CA GLN A 157 -33.00 43.49 -60.76
C GLN A 157 -33.80 42.93 -59.56
N ASP A 158 -35.07 42.58 -59.75
CA ASP A 158 -35.90 42.02 -58.71
C ASP A 158 -35.45 40.61 -58.34
N LEU A 159 -35.04 39.82 -59.35
CA LEU A 159 -34.44 38.51 -59.08
C LEU A 159 -33.08 38.64 -58.36
N ASP A 160 -32.19 39.50 -58.82
CA ASP A 160 -30.86 39.69 -58.21
C ASP A 160 -31.00 40.18 -56.78
N ARG A 161 -32.01 41.02 -56.43
CA ARG A 161 -32.32 41.40 -55.04
C ARG A 161 -32.85 40.24 -54.25
N ALA A 162 -33.76 39.42 -54.74
CA ALA A 162 -34.32 38.30 -54.07
C ALA A 162 -33.29 37.22 -53.80
N LEU A 163 -32.30 37.02 -54.67
CA LEU A 163 -31.14 36.13 -54.44
C LEU A 163 -30.26 36.63 -53.29
N ALA A 164 -29.94 37.94 -53.26
CA ALA A 164 -29.17 38.54 -52.18
C ALA A 164 -29.90 38.42 -50.80
N ASP A 165 -31.22 38.65 -50.80
CA ASP A 165 -32.04 38.52 -49.58
C ASP A 165 -32.09 37.11 -49.10
N GLU A 166 -32.14 36.08 -49.96
CA GLU A 166 -32.06 34.68 -49.57
C GLU A 166 -30.67 34.36 -49.00
N GLU A 167 -29.59 34.80 -49.60
CA GLU A 167 -28.25 34.62 -49.14
C GLU A 167 -28.03 35.20 -47.70
N LEU A 168 -28.51 36.47 -47.52
CA LEU A 168 -28.49 37.13 -46.22
C LEU A 168 -29.29 36.36 -45.16
N ALA A 169 -30.50 35.88 -45.52
CA ALA A 169 -31.32 35.09 -44.58
C ALA A 169 -30.67 33.74 -44.25
N GLN A 170 -29.98 33.12 -45.21
CA GLN A 170 -29.22 31.87 -44.98
C GLN A 170 -28.06 32.12 -44.07
N ALA A 171 -27.29 33.19 -44.26
CA ALA A 171 -26.18 33.57 -43.39
C ALA A 171 -26.66 33.86 -41.96
N ALA A 172 -27.78 34.56 -41.79
CA ALA A 172 -28.39 34.84 -40.51
C ALA A 172 -28.87 33.57 -39.77
N LEU A 173 -29.39 32.57 -40.50
CA LEU A 173 -29.74 31.28 -39.94
C LEU A 173 -28.47 30.53 -39.45
N SER A 174 -27.43 30.50 -40.27
CA SER A 174 -26.16 29.83 -39.88
C SER A 174 -25.55 30.47 -38.64
N GLN A 175 -25.62 31.80 -38.50
CA GLN A 175 -25.19 32.49 -37.27
C GLN A 175 -26.02 32.09 -36.06
N ALA A 176 -27.34 32.01 -36.17
CA ALA A 176 -28.22 31.60 -35.08
C ALA A 176 -27.99 30.12 -34.67
N GLU A 177 -27.67 29.25 -35.64
CA GLU A 177 -27.33 27.85 -35.37
C GLU A 177 -26.00 27.74 -34.63
N ALA A 178 -25.00 28.54 -34.91
CA ALA A 178 -23.73 28.60 -34.19
C ALA A 178 -23.94 29.08 -32.75
N GLU A 179 -24.75 30.12 -32.52
CA GLU A 179 -25.08 30.60 -31.17
C GLU A 179 -25.84 29.55 -30.36
N PHE A 180 -26.77 28.83 -30.97
CA PHE A 180 -27.45 27.73 -30.30
C PHE A 180 -26.47 26.58 -29.91
N ALA A 181 -25.57 26.23 -30.82
CA ALA A 181 -24.55 25.21 -30.52
C ALA A 181 -23.67 25.64 -29.32
N ARG A 182 -23.24 26.92 -29.29
CA ARG A 182 -22.50 27.48 -28.16
C ARG A 182 -23.28 27.38 -26.83
N ALA A 183 -24.53 27.84 -26.82
CA ALA A 183 -25.39 27.82 -25.66
C ALA A 183 -25.65 26.37 -25.17
N ARG A 184 -25.81 25.43 -26.09
CA ARG A 184 -25.97 24.00 -25.77
C ARG A 184 -24.74 23.43 -25.07
N VAL A 185 -23.55 23.71 -25.59
CA VAL A 185 -22.30 23.26 -24.96
C VAL A 185 -22.15 23.82 -23.53
N ALA A 186 -22.52 25.10 -23.32
CA ALA A 186 -22.48 25.72 -21.99
C ALA A 186 -23.41 24.99 -20.98
N VAL A 187 -24.62 24.64 -21.39
CA VAL A 187 -25.58 23.89 -20.56
C VAL A 187 -25.07 22.47 -20.26
N GLU A 188 -24.49 21.78 -21.25
CA GLU A 188 -23.91 20.44 -21.11
C GLU A 188 -22.71 20.46 -20.15
N GLN A 189 -21.79 21.42 -20.28
CA GLN A 189 -20.60 21.55 -19.40
C GLN A 189 -20.97 21.81 -17.95
N LEU A 190 -22.03 22.60 -17.71
CA LEU A 190 -22.52 22.84 -16.35
C LEU A 190 -23.37 21.69 -15.80
N GLY A 191 -23.69 20.68 -16.59
CA GLY A 191 -24.55 19.57 -16.19
C GLY A 191 -25.96 20.00 -15.81
N VAL A 192 -26.50 21.04 -16.47
CA VAL A 192 -27.83 21.56 -16.18
C VAL A 192 -28.89 20.65 -16.76
N SER A 193 -29.85 20.28 -15.90
CA SER A 193 -31.04 19.56 -16.34
C SER A 193 -32.00 20.50 -17.08
N PRO A 194 -32.33 20.24 -18.34
CA PRO A 194 -33.25 21.14 -19.13
C PRO A 194 -34.64 21.20 -18.52
N SER A 195 -35.10 20.20 -17.77
CA SER A 195 -36.42 20.12 -17.17
C SER A 195 -36.56 20.90 -15.86
N THR A 196 -35.49 20.98 -15.06
CA THR A 196 -35.53 21.58 -13.71
C THR A 196 -34.69 22.85 -13.59
N GLY A 197 -33.79 23.11 -14.53
CA GLY A 197 -32.81 24.21 -14.44
C GLY A 197 -31.74 23.99 -13.35
N GLN A 198 -31.75 22.83 -12.73
CA GLN A 198 -30.82 22.47 -11.66
C GLN A 198 -29.55 21.84 -12.25
N MET A 199 -28.43 22.13 -11.64
CA MET A 199 -27.15 21.52 -11.95
C MET A 199 -27.00 20.20 -11.21
N THR A 200 -26.71 19.13 -11.93
CA THR A 200 -26.57 17.78 -11.36
C THR A 200 -25.15 17.29 -11.57
N ILE A 201 -24.44 17.07 -10.48
CA ILE A 201 -23.12 16.45 -10.48
C ILE A 201 -23.30 14.94 -10.50
N ARG A 202 -22.75 14.30 -11.53
CA ARG A 202 -22.85 12.84 -11.74
C ARG A 202 -21.49 12.19 -11.63
N SER A 203 -21.46 10.91 -11.20
CA SER A 203 -20.22 10.15 -11.16
C SER A 203 -19.77 9.79 -12.58
N PRO A 204 -18.52 10.12 -12.99
CA PRO A 204 -17.98 9.73 -14.28
C PRO A 204 -17.50 8.27 -14.33
N LEU A 205 -17.39 7.62 -13.17
CA LEU A 205 -16.96 6.21 -13.04
C LEU A 205 -17.86 5.44 -12.06
N SER A 206 -17.80 4.13 -12.12
CA SER A 206 -18.39 3.25 -11.10
C SER A 206 -17.36 3.02 -9.99
N GLY A 207 -17.77 3.17 -8.72
CA GLY A 207 -16.85 3.04 -7.61
C GLY A 207 -17.50 3.25 -6.26
N LEU A 208 -16.65 3.53 -5.27
CA LEU A 208 -17.02 3.81 -3.88
C LEU A 208 -16.86 5.30 -3.59
N VAL A 209 -17.81 5.89 -2.88
CA VAL A 209 -17.69 7.26 -2.35
C VAL A 209 -16.70 7.25 -1.18
N LEU A 210 -15.55 7.88 -1.35
CA LEU A 210 -14.51 7.96 -0.33
C LEU A 210 -14.74 9.13 0.63
N THR A 211 -15.05 10.32 0.08
CA THR A 211 -15.31 11.53 0.87
C THR A 211 -16.56 12.24 0.38
N ARG A 212 -17.22 12.92 1.29
CA ARG A 212 -18.29 13.85 1.03
C ARG A 212 -18.03 15.12 1.83
N GLU A 213 -17.70 16.20 1.12
CA GLU A 213 -17.26 17.48 1.74
C GLU A 213 -18.35 18.54 1.73
N VAL A 214 -19.56 18.17 1.32
CA VAL A 214 -20.69 19.07 1.14
C VAL A 214 -21.94 18.55 1.86
N THR A 215 -22.76 19.50 2.35
CA THR A 215 -24.05 19.24 3.03
C THR A 215 -25.20 19.96 2.33
N PRO A 216 -26.43 19.43 2.38
CA PRO A 216 -27.60 20.15 1.88
C PRO A 216 -27.72 21.53 2.51
N GLY A 217 -28.08 22.54 1.72
CA GLY A 217 -28.19 23.93 2.13
C GLY A 217 -26.90 24.75 2.06
N ALA A 218 -25.74 24.11 1.96
CA ALA A 218 -24.46 24.81 1.83
C ALA A 218 -24.37 25.63 0.56
N VAL A 219 -23.68 26.75 0.61
CA VAL A 219 -23.30 27.54 -0.57
C VAL A 219 -21.87 27.19 -0.93
N VAL A 220 -21.65 26.83 -2.20
CA VAL A 220 -20.34 26.39 -2.72
C VAL A 220 -19.87 27.33 -3.80
N GLN A 221 -18.57 27.57 -3.84
CA GLN A 221 -17.91 28.34 -4.89
C GLN A 221 -17.48 27.41 -6.04
N THR A 222 -17.23 27.99 -7.20
CA THR A 222 -16.65 27.26 -8.34
C THR A 222 -15.35 26.56 -7.93
N GLY A 223 -15.22 25.27 -8.24
CA GLY A 223 -14.06 24.45 -7.89
C GLY A 223 -14.08 23.87 -6.47
N ALA A 224 -15.04 24.28 -5.61
CA ALA A 224 -15.14 23.71 -4.26
C ALA A 224 -15.33 22.19 -4.32
N PRO A 225 -14.57 21.40 -3.51
CA PRO A 225 -14.69 19.95 -3.51
C PRO A 225 -16.05 19.52 -2.96
N LEU A 226 -16.68 18.54 -3.61
CA LEU A 226 -18.00 18.04 -3.25
C LEU A 226 -17.95 16.57 -2.79
N VAL A 227 -17.46 15.72 -3.67
CA VAL A 227 -17.45 14.26 -3.45
C VAL A 227 -16.24 13.66 -4.16
N THR A 228 -15.57 12.70 -3.50
CA THR A 228 -14.53 11.88 -4.11
C THR A 228 -15.07 10.47 -4.34
N VAL A 229 -14.96 9.99 -5.57
CA VAL A 229 -15.34 8.61 -5.96
C VAL A 229 -14.13 7.89 -6.50
N SER A 230 -13.91 6.67 -6.05
CA SER A 230 -12.79 5.83 -6.47
C SER A 230 -13.24 4.42 -6.84
N ASP A 231 -12.72 3.90 -7.93
CA ASP A 231 -12.77 2.47 -8.23
C ASP A 231 -11.69 1.76 -7.40
N ILE A 232 -12.14 1.13 -6.32
CA ILE A 232 -11.26 0.42 -5.37
C ILE A 232 -10.93 -1.02 -5.79
N SER A 233 -11.22 -1.43 -7.02
CA SER A 233 -10.82 -2.75 -7.54
C SER A 233 -9.30 -2.92 -7.61
N THR A 234 -8.59 -1.80 -7.68
CA THR A 234 -7.14 -1.71 -7.53
C THR A 234 -6.79 -0.58 -6.56
N LEU A 235 -5.81 -0.83 -5.72
CA LEU A 235 -5.27 0.16 -4.77
C LEU A 235 -3.78 0.34 -5.02
N TRP A 236 -3.25 1.45 -4.56
CA TRP A 236 -1.81 1.65 -4.46
C TRP A 236 -1.33 1.34 -3.05
N LEU A 237 -0.24 0.61 -2.95
CA LEU A 237 0.51 0.43 -1.72
C LEU A 237 1.72 1.36 -1.77
N LYS A 238 1.71 2.38 -0.92
CA LYS A 238 2.86 3.25 -0.69
C LYS A 238 3.72 2.62 0.39
N ILE A 239 4.94 2.23 0.04
CA ILE A 239 5.92 1.58 0.92
C ILE A 239 6.97 2.61 1.28
N ALA A 240 7.26 2.80 2.56
CA ALA A 240 8.29 3.69 3.04
C ALA A 240 9.62 2.91 3.19
N ALA A 241 10.32 2.68 2.07
CA ALA A 241 11.52 1.86 2.05
C ALA A 241 12.73 2.64 2.58
N PRO A 242 13.44 2.16 3.62
CA PRO A 242 14.72 2.74 4.02
C PRO A 242 15.73 2.73 2.86
N ASP A 243 16.61 3.71 2.80
CA ASP A 243 17.58 3.92 1.71
C ASP A 243 18.35 2.64 1.35
N ARG A 244 18.87 1.93 2.35
CA ARG A 244 19.61 0.68 2.14
C ARG A 244 18.77 -0.42 1.47
N THR A 245 17.47 -0.39 1.67
CA THR A 245 16.52 -1.42 1.22
C THR A 245 15.90 -1.05 -0.12
N ALA A 246 15.72 0.24 -0.39
CA ALA A 246 15.13 0.71 -1.64
C ALA A 246 15.93 0.24 -2.86
N ASN A 247 17.26 0.15 -2.74
CA ASN A 247 18.14 -0.33 -3.80
C ASN A 247 17.99 -1.83 -4.13
N THR A 248 17.31 -2.60 -3.27
CA THR A 248 17.02 -4.03 -3.53
C THR A 248 15.68 -4.23 -4.21
N LEU A 249 14.86 -3.18 -4.31
CA LEU A 249 13.56 -3.21 -4.98
C LEU A 249 13.72 -2.86 -6.46
N ALA A 250 13.00 -3.60 -7.30
CA ALA A 250 12.95 -3.35 -8.73
C ALA A 250 11.51 -3.19 -9.22
N THR A 251 11.33 -2.36 -10.24
CA THR A 251 10.03 -2.25 -10.93
C THR A 251 9.63 -3.61 -11.49
N GLY A 252 8.36 -3.99 -11.28
CA GLY A 252 7.80 -5.28 -11.67
C GLY A 252 7.97 -6.39 -10.63
N GLN A 253 8.73 -6.17 -9.57
CA GLN A 253 8.90 -7.12 -8.47
C GLN A 253 7.59 -7.29 -7.69
N SER A 254 7.24 -8.54 -7.34
CA SER A 254 6.18 -8.85 -6.39
C SER A 254 6.68 -8.72 -4.95
N VAL A 255 5.90 -8.07 -4.12
CA VAL A 255 6.13 -7.96 -2.67
C VAL A 255 4.90 -8.47 -1.93
N ARG A 256 5.13 -9.12 -0.79
CA ARG A 256 4.05 -9.61 0.07
C ARG A 256 3.82 -8.61 1.20
N PHE A 257 2.56 -8.45 1.57
CA PHE A 257 2.20 -7.59 2.69
C PHE A 257 1.00 -8.16 3.46
N SER A 258 0.88 -7.77 4.70
CA SER A 258 -0.28 -8.03 5.55
C SER A 258 -0.89 -6.72 6.04
N VAL A 259 -2.15 -6.76 6.43
CA VAL A 259 -2.86 -5.64 7.05
C VAL A 259 -3.41 -6.07 8.41
N ALA A 260 -3.24 -5.24 9.42
CA ALA A 260 -3.68 -5.56 10.78
C ALA A 260 -5.19 -5.83 10.90
N ALA A 261 -6.00 -5.24 10.00
CA ALA A 261 -7.45 -5.43 9.95
C ALA A 261 -7.88 -6.83 9.44
N LEU A 262 -6.95 -7.60 8.84
CA LEU A 262 -7.20 -8.95 8.29
C LEU A 262 -6.08 -9.89 8.77
N PRO A 263 -6.09 -10.27 10.06
CA PRO A 263 -5.02 -11.06 10.64
C PRO A 263 -4.92 -12.45 9.98
N GLY A 264 -3.69 -12.90 9.76
CA GLY A 264 -3.40 -14.20 9.14
C GLY A 264 -3.52 -14.22 7.60
N GLU A 265 -3.90 -13.11 6.97
CA GLU A 265 -3.94 -13.02 5.51
C GLU A 265 -2.74 -12.26 4.94
N THR A 266 -2.18 -12.82 3.90
CA THR A 266 -1.08 -12.22 3.15
C THR A 266 -1.57 -11.85 1.75
N PHE A 267 -1.27 -10.65 1.33
CA PHE A 267 -1.61 -10.11 0.02
C PHE A 267 -0.35 -9.87 -0.80
N GLU A 268 -0.51 -9.79 -2.11
CA GLU A 268 0.58 -9.47 -3.03
C GLU A 268 0.37 -8.11 -3.66
N ALA A 269 1.46 -7.39 -3.83
CA ALA A 269 1.53 -6.14 -4.56
C ALA A 269 2.67 -6.19 -5.58
N ARG A 270 2.50 -5.54 -6.71
CA ARG A 270 3.53 -5.42 -7.74
C ARG A 270 4.10 -4.00 -7.72
N VAL A 271 5.41 -3.89 -7.61
CA VAL A 271 6.11 -2.60 -7.62
C VAL A 271 5.98 -1.94 -8.99
N ASP A 272 5.41 -0.74 -9.03
CA ASP A 272 5.24 0.04 -10.27
C ASP A 272 6.38 1.05 -10.45
N SER A 273 6.76 1.72 -9.37
CA SER A 273 7.77 2.77 -9.43
C SER A 273 8.48 2.95 -8.09
N LEU A 274 9.73 3.35 -8.17
CA LEU A 274 10.52 3.82 -7.05
C LEU A 274 10.61 5.34 -7.12
N GLY A 275 10.46 6.00 -5.97
CA GLY A 275 10.60 7.45 -5.87
C GLY A 275 12.01 7.90 -6.25
N GLY A 276 12.11 9.00 -6.97
CA GLY A 276 13.39 9.56 -7.42
C GLY A 276 14.20 10.27 -6.34
N GLY A 277 13.74 10.28 -5.08
CA GLY A 277 14.40 10.98 -3.99
C GLY A 277 14.01 10.47 -2.61
N LEU A 278 14.87 10.75 -1.65
CA LEU A 278 14.67 10.45 -0.24
C LEU A 278 13.73 11.51 0.37
N ASP A 279 12.71 11.07 1.06
CA ASP A 279 11.88 11.94 1.90
C ASP A 279 12.72 12.42 3.10
N PRO A 280 12.97 13.72 3.24
CA PRO A 280 13.87 14.24 4.28
C PRO A 280 13.31 14.08 5.69
N GLN A 281 12.00 13.94 5.87
CA GLN A 281 11.36 13.80 7.17
C GLN A 281 11.42 12.35 7.66
N THR A 282 11.13 11.41 6.79
CA THR A 282 11.07 9.98 7.14
C THR A 282 12.38 9.25 6.85
N ARG A 283 13.28 9.84 6.06
CA ARG A 283 14.50 9.21 5.54
C ARG A 283 14.24 7.90 4.81
N THR A 284 13.14 7.88 4.06
CA THR A 284 12.72 6.72 3.26
C THR A 284 12.53 7.13 1.81
N ILE A 285 12.68 6.16 0.92
CA ILE A 285 12.34 6.32 -0.49
C ILE A 285 10.91 5.79 -0.66
N PRO A 286 9.96 6.60 -1.11
CA PRO A 286 8.60 6.13 -1.34
C PRO A 286 8.57 5.19 -2.55
N VAL A 287 8.13 3.96 -2.34
CA VAL A 287 7.94 2.97 -3.39
C VAL A 287 6.44 2.77 -3.58
N ARG A 288 5.98 2.83 -4.82
CA ARG A 288 4.59 2.57 -5.17
C ARG A 288 4.44 1.18 -5.77
N ALA A 289 3.48 0.43 -5.26
CA ALA A 289 3.10 -0.86 -5.80
C ALA A 289 1.59 -0.93 -6.03
N THR A 290 1.15 -1.64 -7.06
CA THR A 290 -0.27 -1.87 -7.34
C THR A 290 -0.73 -3.15 -6.68
N VAL A 291 -1.91 -3.05 -6.04
CA VAL A 291 -2.60 -4.14 -5.35
C VAL A 291 -3.92 -4.43 -6.04
N ALA A 292 -4.16 -5.68 -6.40
CA ALA A 292 -5.45 -6.14 -6.87
C ALA A 292 -6.39 -6.36 -5.67
N ASN A 293 -7.57 -5.73 -5.69
CA ASN A 293 -8.58 -5.80 -4.63
C ASN A 293 -9.90 -6.37 -5.16
N THR A 294 -9.86 -7.52 -5.80
CA THR A 294 -11.02 -8.15 -6.44
C THR A 294 -12.15 -8.49 -5.47
N GLY A 295 -11.81 -8.77 -4.21
CA GLY A 295 -12.79 -9.03 -3.15
C GLY A 295 -13.33 -7.77 -2.45
N GLY A 296 -12.78 -6.58 -2.70
CA GLY A 296 -13.16 -5.32 -2.05
C GLY A 296 -12.91 -5.30 -0.53
N ARG A 297 -12.05 -6.20 -0.03
CA ARG A 297 -11.76 -6.35 1.42
C ARG A 297 -10.73 -5.34 1.91
N LEU A 298 -9.82 -4.95 1.04
CA LEU A 298 -8.86 -3.89 1.31
C LEU A 298 -9.53 -2.53 1.12
N ARG A 299 -9.23 -1.60 2.01
CA ARG A 299 -9.75 -0.23 1.97
C ARG A 299 -8.60 0.77 1.91
N PRO A 300 -8.80 1.90 1.22
CA PRO A 300 -7.87 3.03 1.31
C PRO A 300 -7.59 3.41 2.77
N HIS A 301 -6.37 3.86 3.03
CA HIS A 301 -5.84 4.28 4.32
C HIS A 301 -5.67 3.15 5.36
N MET A 302 -5.75 1.88 4.95
CA MET A 302 -5.28 0.79 5.80
C MET A 302 -3.75 0.78 5.85
N PHE A 303 -3.20 0.63 7.05
CA PHE A 303 -1.77 0.40 7.24
C PHE A 303 -1.44 -1.05 6.89
N ALA A 304 -0.29 -1.21 6.24
CA ALA A 304 0.23 -2.48 5.81
C ALA A 304 1.64 -2.70 6.35
N THR A 305 1.98 -3.95 6.62
CA THR A 305 3.34 -4.40 6.88
C THR A 305 3.82 -5.18 5.67
N VAL A 306 4.81 -4.64 4.98
CA VAL A 306 5.41 -5.25 3.79
C VAL A 306 6.58 -6.11 4.19
N LEU A 307 6.56 -7.38 3.77
CA LEU A 307 7.66 -8.33 3.95
C LEU A 307 8.56 -8.26 2.71
N LEU A 308 9.74 -7.70 2.88
CA LEU A 308 10.73 -7.60 1.82
C LEU A 308 11.88 -8.56 2.07
N GLU A 309 12.11 -9.47 1.14
CA GLU A 309 13.29 -10.34 1.14
C GLU A 309 14.54 -9.50 0.78
N VAL A 310 15.56 -9.57 1.65
CA VAL A 310 16.80 -8.81 1.49
C VAL A 310 17.99 -9.75 1.45
N GLY A 311 18.85 -9.59 0.43
CA GLY A 311 20.03 -10.43 0.26
C GLY A 311 19.80 -11.69 -0.56
N ALA A 312 20.86 -12.49 -0.68
CA ALA A 312 20.81 -13.75 -1.42
C ALA A 312 20.08 -14.83 -0.61
N LYS A 313 19.37 -15.70 -1.32
CA LYS A 313 18.87 -16.92 -0.71
C LYS A 313 20.04 -17.81 -0.29
N THR A 314 19.98 -18.27 0.93
CA THR A 314 20.97 -19.18 1.50
C THR A 314 20.26 -20.39 2.10
N ASN A 315 20.95 -21.53 2.08
CA ASN A 315 20.47 -22.69 2.83
C ASN A 315 20.58 -22.40 4.33
N ALA A 316 19.42 -22.24 4.95
CA ALA A 316 19.33 -21.94 6.38
C ALA A 316 18.26 -22.83 7.03
N ILE A 317 18.43 -23.08 8.32
CA ILE A 317 17.43 -23.74 9.13
C ILE A 317 16.56 -22.66 9.75
N ALA A 318 15.26 -22.67 9.44
CA ALA A 318 14.30 -21.71 9.97
C ALA A 318 13.64 -22.24 11.23
N VAL A 319 13.94 -21.62 12.38
CA VAL A 319 13.35 -21.97 13.68
C VAL A 319 12.36 -20.91 14.14
N PRO A 320 11.29 -21.26 14.88
CA PRO A 320 10.42 -20.27 15.50
C PRO A 320 11.24 -19.31 16.39
N GLN A 321 10.84 -18.03 16.42
CA GLN A 321 11.56 -17.04 17.23
C GLN A 321 11.63 -17.43 18.70
N ASP A 322 10.59 -18.09 19.25
CA ASP A 322 10.51 -18.56 20.63
C ASP A 322 11.45 -19.74 20.94
N ALA A 323 12.00 -20.40 19.91
CA ALA A 323 12.99 -21.46 20.08
C ALA A 323 14.41 -20.92 20.34
N VAL A 324 14.66 -19.65 19.98
CA VAL A 324 15.96 -19.01 20.16
C VAL A 324 15.99 -18.28 21.48
N VAL A 325 16.91 -18.66 22.33
CA VAL A 325 17.13 -18.06 23.66
C VAL A 325 18.51 -17.43 23.74
N LEU A 326 18.63 -16.36 24.53
CA LEU A 326 19.93 -15.77 24.85
C LEU A 326 20.46 -16.43 26.14
N LEU A 327 21.62 -17.07 26.06
CA LEU A 327 22.34 -17.65 27.16
C LEU A 327 23.78 -17.13 27.14
N ASP A 328 24.22 -16.52 28.23
CA ASP A 328 25.53 -15.86 28.33
C ASP A 328 25.78 -14.89 27.19
N GLU A 329 24.77 -14.05 26.87
CA GLU A 329 24.75 -13.06 25.76
C GLU A 329 24.91 -13.64 24.35
N GLN A 330 24.87 -14.98 24.23
CA GLN A 330 24.93 -15.65 22.92
C GLN A 330 23.59 -16.27 22.54
N PRO A 331 23.18 -16.18 21.29
CA PRO A 331 22.00 -16.87 20.82
C PRO A 331 22.24 -18.37 20.80
N ALA A 332 21.32 -19.11 21.40
CA ALA A 332 21.38 -20.56 21.51
C ALA A 332 20.00 -21.19 21.31
N VAL A 333 19.99 -22.46 20.97
CA VAL A 333 18.81 -23.31 20.93
C VAL A 333 19.08 -24.56 21.80
N PHE A 334 18.02 -25.30 22.11
CA PHE A 334 18.12 -26.57 22.76
C PHE A 334 17.85 -27.73 21.80
N ILE A 335 18.78 -28.69 21.74
CA ILE A 335 18.62 -29.93 20.99
C ILE A 335 18.07 -30.98 21.92
N ALA A 336 16.98 -31.61 21.53
CA ALA A 336 16.35 -32.68 22.31
C ALA A 336 16.81 -34.06 21.84
N THR A 337 17.34 -34.85 22.76
CA THR A 337 17.60 -36.29 22.56
C THR A 337 16.63 -37.06 23.45
N PRO A 338 15.61 -37.73 22.86
CA PRO A 338 14.67 -38.54 23.63
C PRO A 338 15.38 -39.66 24.39
N GLU A 339 14.98 -39.91 25.64
CA GLU A 339 15.52 -40.98 26.48
C GLU A 339 14.49 -42.12 26.70
N SER A 340 15.00 -43.32 26.98
CA SER A 340 14.22 -44.53 27.22
C SER A 340 13.43 -44.44 28.54
N GLY A 341 12.26 -43.83 28.53
CA GLY A 341 11.45 -43.57 29.71
C GLY A 341 10.55 -42.37 29.56
N GLY A 342 10.54 -41.78 28.35
CA GLY A 342 9.67 -40.65 28.00
C GLY A 342 10.23 -39.28 28.41
N GLY A 343 11.40 -39.23 29.03
CA GLY A 343 12.16 -38.01 29.27
C GLY A 343 13.00 -37.58 28.07
N ALA A 344 13.69 -36.45 28.17
CA ALA A 344 14.62 -36.01 27.17
C ALA A 344 15.84 -35.31 27.79
N ARG A 345 16.99 -35.53 27.19
CA ARG A 345 18.19 -34.75 27.41
C ARG A 345 18.16 -33.54 26.46
N LEU A 346 18.29 -32.37 27.04
CA LEU A 346 18.24 -31.08 26.30
C LEU A 346 19.65 -30.48 26.34
N GLU A 347 20.30 -30.44 25.20
CA GLU A 347 21.66 -29.93 25.04
C GLU A 347 21.62 -28.47 24.48
N ARG A 348 22.32 -27.56 25.16
CA ARG A 348 22.53 -26.21 24.66
C ARG A 348 23.43 -26.24 23.45
N ARG A 349 22.99 -25.56 22.38
CA ARG A 349 23.82 -25.36 21.20
C ARG A 349 23.80 -23.89 20.79
N ASN A 350 24.98 -23.27 20.76
CA ASN A 350 25.14 -21.91 20.30
C ASN A 350 24.93 -21.88 18.77
N ILE A 351 24.23 -20.85 18.30
CA ILE A 351 23.87 -20.70 16.89
C ILE A 351 24.33 -19.35 16.35
N GLN A 352 24.52 -19.30 15.03
CA GLN A 352 24.71 -18.07 14.30
C GLN A 352 23.40 -17.68 13.62
N VAL A 353 22.86 -16.52 13.99
CA VAL A 353 21.61 -16.00 13.43
C VAL A 353 21.91 -15.22 12.18
N GLY A 354 21.27 -15.58 11.06
CA GLY A 354 21.41 -14.94 9.76
C GLY A 354 20.34 -13.90 9.44
N GLY A 355 19.37 -13.70 10.35
CA GLY A 355 18.26 -12.76 10.16
C GLY A 355 16.90 -13.37 10.51
N LYS A 356 15.84 -12.67 10.15
CA LYS A 356 14.45 -13.13 10.31
C LYS A 356 13.82 -13.42 8.97
N ALA A 357 12.91 -14.38 8.92
CA ALA A 357 12.05 -14.66 7.78
C ALA A 357 10.60 -14.77 8.30
N GLY A 358 9.89 -13.64 8.35
CA GLY A 358 8.61 -13.53 9.05
C GLY A 358 8.75 -13.82 10.55
N GLU A 359 7.93 -14.75 11.07
CA GLU A 359 7.96 -15.17 12.49
C GLU A 359 9.08 -16.17 12.81
N ARG A 360 9.95 -16.50 11.85
CA ARG A 360 11.04 -17.44 12.04
C ARG A 360 12.39 -16.73 12.02
N THR A 361 13.31 -17.28 12.81
CA THR A 361 14.72 -16.86 12.83
C THR A 361 15.51 -17.83 11.94
N LEU A 362 16.30 -17.26 11.00
CA LEU A 362 17.18 -18.02 10.13
C LEU A 362 18.48 -18.33 10.87
N VAL A 363 18.85 -19.60 10.93
CA VAL A 363 20.10 -20.06 11.53
C VAL A 363 21.03 -20.47 10.38
N VAL A 364 22.15 -19.74 10.27
CA VAL A 364 23.15 -19.95 9.22
C VAL A 364 24.34 -20.79 9.68
N GLY A 365 24.43 -21.07 10.97
CA GLY A 365 25.49 -21.90 11.52
C GLY A 365 25.15 -22.43 12.92
N GLY A 366 25.75 -23.59 13.31
CA GLY A 366 25.55 -24.20 14.61
C GLY A 366 24.47 -25.28 14.67
N LEU A 367 23.64 -25.43 13.64
CA LEU A 367 22.65 -26.51 13.52
C LEU A 367 22.94 -27.40 12.32
N GLN A 368 22.57 -28.66 12.44
CA GLN A 368 22.59 -29.62 11.36
C GLN A 368 21.15 -29.97 10.93
N PRO A 369 20.94 -30.30 9.65
CA PRO A 369 19.70 -30.92 9.24
C PRO A 369 19.45 -32.17 10.09
N ASP A 370 18.18 -32.40 10.44
CA ASP A 370 17.72 -33.51 11.29
C ASP A 370 17.94 -33.36 12.81
N ASP A 371 18.57 -32.28 13.29
CA ASP A 371 18.58 -31.96 14.72
C ASP A 371 17.15 -31.80 15.26
N ASN A 372 16.82 -32.40 16.40
CA ASN A 372 15.54 -32.21 17.09
C ASN A 372 15.60 -30.94 17.94
N ILE A 373 15.09 -29.82 17.41
CA ILE A 373 15.15 -28.51 18.05
C ILE A 373 13.91 -28.30 18.91
N VAL A 374 14.08 -27.83 20.14
CA VAL A 374 12.96 -27.40 21.00
C VAL A 374 12.32 -26.15 20.37
N VAL A 375 11.11 -26.32 19.83
CA VAL A 375 10.35 -25.25 19.14
C VAL A 375 9.33 -24.57 20.04
N ARG A 376 8.99 -25.18 21.17
CA ARG A 376 8.08 -24.61 22.18
C ARG A 376 8.64 -24.93 23.57
N GLY A 377 8.42 -24.04 24.54
CA GLY A 377 8.88 -24.24 25.92
C GLY A 377 10.38 -24.00 26.13
N ALA A 378 11.11 -23.42 25.17
CA ALA A 378 12.54 -23.14 25.29
C ALA A 378 12.89 -22.26 26.50
N PHE A 379 11.99 -21.37 26.91
CA PHE A 379 12.17 -20.56 28.13
C PHE A 379 12.14 -21.39 29.43
N ALA A 380 11.27 -22.40 29.51
CA ALA A 380 11.24 -23.31 30.66
C ALA A 380 12.55 -24.08 30.75
N VAL A 381 13.07 -24.56 29.62
CA VAL A 381 14.38 -25.23 29.56
C VAL A 381 15.51 -24.28 29.98
N LYS A 382 15.50 -23.03 29.51
CA LYS A 382 16.47 -21.99 29.92
C LYS A 382 16.46 -21.78 31.42
N SER A 383 15.28 -21.68 32.06
CA SER A 383 15.16 -21.48 33.50
C SER A 383 15.74 -22.62 34.31
N LEU A 384 15.57 -23.87 33.84
CA LEU A 384 16.20 -25.04 34.49
C LEU A 384 17.72 -25.00 34.28
N PHE A 385 18.18 -24.61 33.13
CA PHE A 385 19.59 -24.49 32.80
C PHE A 385 20.29 -23.45 33.70
N GLU A 386 19.67 -22.29 33.89
CA GLU A 386 20.19 -21.23 34.76
C GLU A 386 20.17 -21.64 36.24
N ARG A 387 19.12 -22.34 36.67
CA ARG A 387 19.04 -22.88 38.06
C ARG A 387 20.13 -23.92 38.35
N ALA A 388 20.41 -24.79 37.38
CA ALA A 388 21.46 -25.79 37.51
C ALA A 388 22.89 -25.20 37.53
N LYS A 389 23.03 -23.95 37.10
CA LYS A 389 24.29 -23.17 37.11
C LYS A 389 24.53 -22.46 38.44
N MET A 390 23.50 -22.28 39.28
CA MET A 390 23.64 -21.66 40.60
C MET A 390 24.26 -22.65 41.58
N PRO A 391 25.40 -22.34 42.25
CA PRO A 391 25.91 -23.18 43.30
C PRO A 391 24.91 -23.25 44.46
N SER A 392 24.62 -24.45 44.91
CA SER A 392 23.75 -24.76 46.05
C SER A 392 24.35 -24.26 47.37
#